data_ec083f4de57a7746e221f0f06677289a
#
_entry.id   ec083f4de57a7746e221f0f06677289a
#
_cell.length_a   1.000
_cell.length_b   1.000
_cell.length_c   1.000
_cell.angle_alpha   90.00
_cell.angle_beta   90.00
_cell.angle_gamma   90.00
#
_symmetry.space_group_name_H-M   'P 1'
#
loop_
_entity.id
_entity.type
_entity.pdbx_description
1 polymer ?
#
loop_
_entity_poly.entity_id
_entity_poly.type
_entity_poly.pdbx_seq_one_letter_code
_entity_poly.pdbx_strand_id
1 'polypeptide(L)'
;MAPKLILPPRAPRLPLVLQRRSTDEYTPLPYDPPNLPIVARLRAEGPKQAVRLGMSLADYWSSRQGTAAALSALDEIWGEGFYNVPPEAALDRAAADAALGGDQLIIDVQTHYVSDRPKATQVTIDAIIGLAESVSADRFKGLDKLVRNQNQAGYSFAEYLRCVFLECETAVAVLTSGPGAEDKDPGRNLNNAEMLGTRELIERLGGTGRLSNHTTVHPNVPGEIERMDRWKDWCVPAGWKCYTMYGAEGVGMMNWKDKSWMLDDEESGLPFLSRAMDTGVHILCVHKGISSGADTGWNGPSSPREIGPVAKAFPDIQFLVYHSGYEPREGDQEEGPYSEEVAHYGVNRLIKSLKDAGIGPSDNVYAELGSTWYLIMSNPREAAHVMGKLLAALGEDRILWGTDSVWYGSAQPLIDAFRAFQIPQEYSELYGYPQLTSTAKEKILGLNAARLYGMDPEKVRATTSNDDLAWVKAALEEYSAKGTPSSG
;
A
#
# COMPACT_ATOMS: atom_id res chain seq x y z
N MET A 1 -21.55 -36.61 -4.23
CA MET A 1 -20.83 -35.91 -3.16
C MET A 1 -20.19 -34.70 -3.79
N ALA A 2 -20.55 -33.49 -3.34
CA ALA A 2 -19.86 -32.29 -3.76
C ALA A 2 -18.37 -32.37 -3.33
N PRO A 3 -17.43 -31.94 -4.14
CA PRO A 3 -16.04 -31.92 -3.75
C PRO A 3 -15.88 -31.04 -2.51
N LYS A 4 -15.28 -31.59 -1.45
CA LYS A 4 -14.96 -30.79 -0.26
C LYS A 4 -13.87 -29.79 -0.66
N LEU A 5 -14.18 -28.51 -0.55
CA LEU A 5 -13.18 -27.46 -0.68
C LEU A 5 -12.23 -27.57 0.52
N ILE A 6 -11.01 -28.07 0.29
CA ILE A 6 -9.97 -28.12 1.31
C ILE A 6 -9.09 -26.90 1.08
N LEU A 7 -9.30 -25.85 1.87
CA LEU A 7 -8.38 -24.73 1.89
C LEU A 7 -7.08 -25.15 2.60
N PRO A 8 -5.90 -24.78 2.09
CA PRO A 8 -4.66 -25.07 2.77
C PRO A 8 -4.66 -24.40 4.15
N PRO A 9 -4.13 -25.05 5.19
CA PRO A 9 -4.07 -24.47 6.53
C PRO A 9 -3.24 -23.17 6.49
N ARG A 10 -3.77 -22.11 7.09
CA ARG A 10 -3.06 -20.86 7.23
C ARG A 10 -1.86 -21.03 8.17
N ALA A 11 -0.69 -20.58 7.73
CA ALA A 11 0.43 -20.45 8.65
C ALA A 11 0.12 -19.35 9.69
N PRO A 12 0.36 -19.58 10.99
CA PRO A 12 0.09 -18.59 12.03
C PRO A 12 1.05 -17.40 11.86
N ARG A 13 0.51 -16.26 11.44
CA ARG A 13 1.25 -14.99 11.25
C ARG A 13 0.67 -13.96 12.20
N LEU A 14 1.52 -13.13 12.78
CA LEU A 14 1.06 -11.99 13.56
C LEU A 14 0.22 -11.06 12.68
N PRO A 15 -0.87 -10.46 13.21
CA PRO A 15 -1.81 -9.68 12.42
C PRO A 15 -1.21 -8.38 11.91
N LEU A 16 -0.34 -7.75 12.71
CA LEU A 16 0.43 -6.60 12.28
C LEU A 16 1.82 -7.04 11.87
N VAL A 17 2.33 -6.44 10.83
CA VAL A 17 3.68 -6.72 10.39
C VAL A 17 4.64 -5.91 11.25
N LEU A 18 4.92 -6.44 12.42
CA LEU A 18 5.97 -5.96 13.31
C LEU A 18 7.37 -6.30 12.79
N GLN A 19 7.44 -7.09 11.73
CA GLN A 19 8.63 -7.45 10.97
C GLN A 19 8.44 -6.96 9.55
N ARG A 20 9.16 -5.92 9.16
CA ARG A 20 9.12 -5.36 7.81
C ARG A 20 9.46 -6.42 6.76
N ARG A 21 8.80 -6.36 5.62
CA ARG A 21 9.01 -7.27 4.48
C ARG A 21 9.45 -6.47 3.27
N SER A 22 10.23 -7.11 2.42
CA SER A 22 10.54 -6.58 1.09
C SER A 22 9.32 -6.62 0.18
N THR A 23 9.26 -5.65 -0.72
CA THR A 23 8.38 -5.62 -1.89
C THR A 23 9.24 -5.66 -3.15
N ASP A 24 8.64 -5.58 -4.33
CA ASP A 24 9.38 -5.35 -5.56
C ASP A 24 9.97 -3.93 -5.68
N GLU A 25 9.51 -3.03 -4.85
CA GLU A 25 9.91 -1.62 -4.80
C GLU A 25 10.80 -1.29 -3.59
N TYR A 26 10.86 -2.17 -2.58
CA TYR A 26 11.39 -1.82 -1.27
C TYR A 26 12.12 -2.99 -0.57
N THR A 27 13.29 -2.70 -0.02
CA THR A 27 14.03 -3.58 0.89
C THR A 27 13.89 -3.06 2.32
N PRO A 28 13.39 -3.87 3.28
CA PRO A 28 13.19 -3.41 4.63
C PRO A 28 14.51 -3.14 5.34
N LEU A 29 14.53 -2.07 6.09
CA LEU A 29 15.57 -1.84 7.09
C LEU A 29 15.51 -2.92 8.18
N PRO A 30 16.62 -3.13 8.91
CA PRO A 30 16.64 -4.03 10.06
C PRO A 30 15.55 -3.67 11.07
N TYR A 31 15.21 -4.67 11.91
CA TYR A 31 14.25 -4.55 12.98
C TYR A 31 14.24 -3.22 13.69
N ASP A 32 13.05 -2.74 13.94
CA ASP A 32 12.77 -1.70 14.90
C ASP A 32 12.94 -2.28 16.32
N PRO A 33 14.03 -1.95 17.05
CA PRO A 33 14.31 -2.54 18.36
C PRO A 33 13.15 -2.45 19.35
N PRO A 34 12.35 -1.34 19.39
CA PRO A 34 11.18 -1.24 20.25
C PRO A 34 10.11 -2.29 20.00
N ASN A 35 10.02 -2.85 18.80
CA ASN A 35 9.00 -3.85 18.46
C ASN A 35 9.38 -5.28 18.88
N LEU A 36 10.62 -5.55 19.25
CA LEU A 36 11.04 -6.88 19.69
C LEU A 36 10.31 -7.38 20.94
N PRO A 37 10.12 -6.57 22.01
CA PRO A 37 9.31 -6.95 23.17
C PRO A 37 7.85 -7.24 22.81
N ILE A 38 7.26 -6.46 21.87
CA ILE A 38 5.90 -6.65 21.39
C ILE A 38 5.75 -8.02 20.73
N VAL A 39 6.66 -8.34 19.80
CA VAL A 39 6.67 -9.65 19.13
C VAL A 39 6.82 -10.80 20.12
N ALA A 40 7.72 -10.68 21.11
CA ALA A 40 7.92 -11.68 22.14
C ALA A 40 6.66 -11.91 22.98
N ARG A 41 6.01 -10.82 23.43
CA ARG A 41 4.75 -10.85 24.17
C ARG A 41 3.64 -11.52 23.38
N LEU A 42 3.40 -11.07 22.14
CA LEU A 42 2.35 -11.63 21.30
C LEU A 42 2.54 -13.13 21.05
N ARG A 43 3.79 -13.57 20.80
CA ARG A 43 4.11 -15.00 20.64
C ARG A 43 3.89 -15.81 21.91
N ALA A 44 4.05 -15.20 23.09
CA ALA A 44 3.84 -15.88 24.37
C ALA A 44 2.35 -15.93 24.76
N GLU A 45 1.58 -14.91 24.47
CA GLU A 45 0.19 -14.76 24.89
C GLU A 45 -0.81 -15.29 23.86
N GLY A 46 -0.56 -15.08 22.58
CA GLY A 46 -1.49 -15.45 21.50
C GLY A 46 -1.95 -16.91 21.51
N PRO A 47 -1.06 -17.91 21.71
CA PRO A 47 -1.49 -19.29 21.83
C PRO A 47 -2.46 -19.53 22.97
N LYS A 48 -2.29 -18.84 24.11
CA LYS A 48 -3.17 -18.94 25.28
C LYS A 48 -4.53 -18.32 25.00
N GLN A 49 -4.53 -17.17 24.33
CA GLN A 49 -5.76 -16.45 23.95
C GLN A 49 -6.54 -17.24 22.90
N ALA A 50 -5.88 -17.80 21.89
CA ALA A 50 -6.50 -18.66 20.89
C ALA A 50 -7.20 -19.87 21.54
N VAL A 51 -6.51 -20.58 22.45
CA VAL A 51 -7.10 -21.72 23.20
C VAL A 51 -8.31 -21.27 24.02
N ARG A 52 -8.22 -20.13 24.72
CA ARG A 52 -9.34 -19.57 25.51
C ARG A 52 -10.57 -19.27 24.66
N LEU A 53 -10.38 -18.87 23.42
CA LEU A 53 -11.45 -18.58 22.46
C LEU A 53 -11.89 -19.81 21.65
N GLY A 54 -11.26 -20.96 21.82
CA GLY A 54 -11.53 -22.18 21.02
C GLY A 54 -11.13 -22.04 19.56
N MET A 55 -10.15 -21.15 19.25
CA MET A 55 -9.67 -20.87 17.90
C MET A 55 -8.32 -21.53 17.64
N SER A 56 -8.01 -21.81 16.38
CA SER A 56 -6.61 -22.06 16.01
C SER A 56 -5.78 -20.77 16.16
N LEU A 57 -4.47 -20.90 16.37
CA LEU A 57 -3.60 -19.73 16.45
C LEU A 57 -3.62 -18.91 15.16
N ALA A 58 -3.76 -19.56 14.01
CA ALA A 58 -3.85 -18.89 12.72
C ALA A 58 -5.16 -18.08 12.57
N ASP A 59 -6.29 -18.66 13.01
CA ASP A 59 -7.56 -17.96 12.98
C ASP A 59 -7.59 -16.80 13.98
N TYR A 60 -7.01 -16.99 15.16
CA TYR A 60 -6.87 -15.91 16.14
C TYR A 60 -6.08 -14.72 15.55
N TRP A 61 -4.89 -14.98 14.99
CA TRP A 61 -4.09 -13.91 14.38
C TRP A 61 -4.71 -13.29 13.13
N SER A 62 -5.64 -13.97 12.47
CA SER A 62 -6.38 -13.43 11.33
C SER A 62 -7.68 -12.74 11.74
N SER A 63 -8.01 -12.72 13.03
CA SER A 63 -9.22 -12.09 13.57
C SER A 63 -8.95 -10.66 14.07
N ARG A 64 -10.02 -9.86 14.22
CA ARG A 64 -9.95 -8.57 14.88
C ARG A 64 -9.48 -8.63 16.32
N GLN A 65 -9.76 -9.72 17.05
CA GLN A 65 -9.23 -9.91 18.39
C GLN A 65 -7.70 -10.00 18.40
N GLY A 66 -7.12 -10.72 17.45
CA GLY A 66 -5.67 -10.78 17.27
C GLY A 66 -5.07 -9.43 16.91
N THR A 67 -5.73 -8.68 16.02
CA THR A 67 -5.33 -7.30 15.66
C THR A 67 -5.43 -6.37 16.86
N ALA A 68 -6.52 -6.44 17.64
CA ALA A 68 -6.70 -5.67 18.86
C ALA A 68 -5.59 -5.95 19.89
N ALA A 69 -5.23 -7.22 20.11
CA ALA A 69 -4.13 -7.58 20.99
C ALA A 69 -2.79 -6.96 20.54
N ALA A 70 -2.53 -6.92 19.24
CA ALA A 70 -1.30 -6.34 18.71
C ALA A 70 -1.28 -4.81 18.83
N LEU A 71 -2.39 -4.13 18.54
CA LEU A 71 -2.50 -2.67 18.67
C LEU A 71 -2.41 -2.22 20.13
N SER A 72 -3.05 -2.94 21.07
CA SER A 72 -2.93 -2.67 22.51
C SER A 72 -1.48 -2.84 22.99
N ALA A 73 -0.77 -3.86 22.50
CA ALA A 73 0.63 -4.06 22.86
C ALA A 73 1.55 -2.97 22.28
N LEU A 74 1.23 -2.43 21.12
CA LEU A 74 1.93 -1.26 20.56
C LEU A 74 1.69 -0.04 21.43
N ASP A 75 0.45 0.27 21.77
CA ASP A 75 0.08 1.45 22.52
C ASP A 75 0.74 1.47 23.93
N GLU A 76 0.80 0.32 24.60
CA GLU A 76 1.47 0.20 25.90
C GLU A 76 2.99 0.48 25.83
N ILE A 77 3.67 0.12 24.75
CA ILE A 77 5.14 0.25 24.62
C ILE A 77 5.54 1.62 24.10
N TRP A 78 4.80 2.13 23.11
CA TRP A 78 5.10 3.42 22.49
C TRP A 78 4.52 4.64 23.23
N GLY A 79 3.58 4.41 24.15
CA GLY A 79 2.80 5.40 24.86
C GLY A 79 1.32 5.27 24.54
N GLU A 80 0.48 5.59 25.48
CA GLU A 80 -0.97 5.49 25.34
C GLU A 80 -1.53 6.61 24.47
N GLY A 81 -2.61 6.29 23.74
CA GLY A 81 -3.41 7.27 23.03
C GLY A 81 -3.20 7.31 21.52
N PHE A 82 -2.45 6.39 20.94
CA PHE A 82 -2.33 6.27 19.48
C PHE A 82 -3.38 5.34 18.88
N TYR A 83 -3.77 4.29 19.61
CA TYR A 83 -4.76 3.32 19.16
C TYR A 83 -5.93 3.23 20.13
N ASN A 84 -7.13 3.57 19.68
CA ASN A 84 -8.33 3.50 20.50
C ASN A 84 -8.89 2.06 20.49
N VAL A 85 -8.26 1.18 21.26
CA VAL A 85 -8.63 -0.24 21.37
C VAL A 85 -8.80 -0.60 22.85
N PRO A 86 -10.02 -0.97 23.28
CA PRO A 86 -10.24 -1.36 24.68
C PRO A 86 -9.56 -2.73 24.95
N PRO A 87 -9.01 -2.94 26.18
CA PRO A 87 -8.25 -4.16 26.51
C PRO A 87 -9.02 -5.46 26.31
N GLU A 88 -10.34 -5.44 26.52
CA GLU A 88 -11.21 -6.61 26.33
C GLU A 88 -11.32 -7.05 24.86
N ALA A 89 -11.08 -6.17 23.89
CA ALA A 89 -11.18 -6.46 22.45
C ALA A 89 -10.26 -7.62 22.02
N ALA A 90 -9.17 -7.88 22.73
CA ALA A 90 -8.30 -9.02 22.46
C ALA A 90 -8.99 -10.39 22.69
N LEU A 91 -10.07 -10.45 23.48
CA LEU A 91 -10.79 -11.66 23.85
C LEU A 91 -12.30 -11.60 23.60
N ASP A 92 -12.84 -10.44 23.39
CA ASP A 92 -14.27 -10.22 23.10
C ASP A 92 -14.45 -9.79 21.65
N ARG A 93 -15.17 -10.61 20.87
CA ARG A 93 -15.42 -10.33 19.46
C ARG A 93 -16.23 -9.06 19.26
N ALA A 94 -17.27 -8.84 20.08
CA ALA A 94 -18.13 -7.67 19.94
C ALA A 94 -17.36 -6.37 20.25
N ALA A 95 -16.48 -6.39 21.27
CA ALA A 95 -15.61 -5.28 21.58
C ALA A 95 -14.57 -5.03 20.45
N ALA A 96 -14.00 -6.09 19.87
CA ALA A 96 -13.08 -5.99 18.73
C ALA A 96 -13.79 -5.42 17.49
N ASP A 97 -14.97 -5.93 17.16
CA ASP A 97 -15.78 -5.43 16.04
C ASP A 97 -16.22 -3.96 16.25
N ALA A 98 -16.52 -3.56 17.48
CA ALA A 98 -16.87 -2.18 17.80
C ALA A 98 -15.65 -1.22 17.68
N ALA A 99 -14.44 -1.68 18.04
CA ALA A 99 -13.23 -0.87 18.01
C ALA A 99 -12.58 -0.78 16.61
N LEU A 100 -12.62 -1.87 15.85
CA LEU A 100 -11.87 -2.03 14.59
C LEU A 100 -12.77 -2.13 13.36
N GLY A 101 -14.04 -2.45 13.54
CA GLY A 101 -15.02 -2.49 12.48
C GLY A 101 -15.43 -1.10 12.00
N GLY A 102 -16.13 -1.07 10.87
CA GLY A 102 -16.71 0.16 10.33
C GLY A 102 -17.44 -0.12 9.03
N ASP A 103 -18.18 0.87 8.58
CA ASP A 103 -18.99 0.85 7.36
C ASP A 103 -18.42 1.76 6.26
N GLN A 104 -17.19 2.26 6.45
CA GLN A 104 -16.54 3.10 5.45
C GLN A 104 -16.40 2.34 4.13
N LEU A 105 -16.63 3.03 3.02
CA LEU A 105 -16.28 2.53 1.70
C LEU A 105 -14.75 2.44 1.60
N ILE A 106 -14.22 1.26 1.29
CA ILE A 106 -12.79 1.06 1.12
C ILE A 106 -12.46 0.99 -0.37
N ILE A 107 -11.70 1.96 -0.85
CA ILE A 107 -11.15 1.99 -2.22
C ILE A 107 -9.64 2.03 -2.11
N ASP A 108 -8.99 0.97 -2.55
CA ASP A 108 -7.53 0.80 -2.52
C ASP A 108 -6.94 1.24 -3.86
N VAL A 109 -6.25 2.38 -3.87
CA VAL A 109 -5.76 2.99 -5.12
C VAL A 109 -4.40 2.46 -5.59
N GLN A 110 -3.78 1.56 -4.80
CA GLN A 110 -2.51 0.94 -5.16
C GLN A 110 -2.49 -0.53 -4.77
N THR A 111 -2.62 -1.40 -5.77
CA THR A 111 -2.52 -2.85 -5.59
C THR A 111 -1.70 -3.49 -6.70
N HIS A 112 -1.06 -4.61 -6.39
CA HIS A 112 -0.17 -5.36 -7.26
C HIS A 112 -0.34 -6.86 -7.10
N TYR A 113 0.06 -7.62 -8.10
CA TYR A 113 0.42 -9.03 -7.97
C TYR A 113 1.48 -9.39 -9.00
N VAL A 114 2.07 -10.57 -8.90
CA VAL A 114 3.08 -11.06 -9.85
C VAL A 114 2.43 -12.06 -10.80
N SER A 115 2.59 -11.81 -12.09
CA SER A 115 2.11 -12.71 -13.14
C SER A 115 2.66 -14.13 -12.95
N ASP A 116 1.85 -15.13 -13.27
CA ASP A 116 2.25 -16.55 -13.23
C ASP A 116 3.31 -16.91 -14.28
N ARG A 117 3.79 -15.94 -15.05
CA ARG A 117 4.93 -16.15 -15.97
C ARG A 117 6.16 -16.53 -15.15
N PRO A 118 6.80 -17.71 -15.41
CA PRO A 118 7.93 -18.19 -14.60
C PRO A 118 9.07 -17.17 -14.50
N LYS A 119 9.28 -16.39 -15.56
CA LYS A 119 10.34 -15.37 -15.60
C LYS A 119 10.02 -14.16 -14.73
N ALA A 120 8.76 -13.70 -14.70
CA ALA A 120 8.34 -12.59 -13.83
C ALA A 120 8.53 -12.97 -12.35
N THR A 121 8.06 -14.13 -11.95
CA THR A 121 8.22 -14.65 -10.58
C THR A 121 9.69 -14.79 -10.20
N GLN A 122 10.54 -15.35 -11.07
CA GLN A 122 11.96 -15.54 -10.77
C GLN A 122 12.69 -14.20 -10.63
N VAL A 123 12.42 -13.24 -11.53
CA VAL A 123 13.05 -11.92 -11.48
C VAL A 123 12.64 -11.16 -10.22
N THR A 124 11.37 -11.22 -9.84
CA THR A 124 10.89 -10.59 -8.59
C THR A 124 11.60 -11.19 -7.37
N ILE A 125 11.70 -12.51 -7.29
CA ILE A 125 12.42 -13.19 -6.20
C ILE A 125 13.89 -12.79 -6.19
N ASP A 126 14.55 -12.79 -7.33
CA ASP A 126 15.98 -12.47 -7.43
C ASP A 126 16.24 -10.99 -7.09
N ALA A 127 15.32 -10.08 -7.46
CA ALA A 127 15.38 -8.67 -7.07
C ALA A 127 15.26 -8.49 -5.55
N ILE A 128 14.28 -9.13 -4.92
CA ILE A 128 14.09 -9.08 -3.47
C ILE A 128 15.33 -9.60 -2.73
N ILE A 129 15.89 -10.73 -3.19
CA ILE A 129 17.10 -11.31 -2.59
C ILE A 129 18.31 -10.37 -2.78
N GLY A 130 18.52 -9.90 -4.01
CA GLY A 130 19.66 -9.04 -4.34
C GLY A 130 19.65 -7.72 -3.56
N LEU A 131 18.47 -7.13 -3.38
CA LEU A 131 18.31 -5.94 -2.55
C LEU A 131 18.62 -6.21 -1.08
N ALA A 132 18.07 -7.28 -0.52
CA ALA A 132 18.31 -7.64 0.87
C ALA A 132 19.82 -7.88 1.13
N GLU A 133 20.50 -8.58 0.22
CA GLU A 133 21.94 -8.83 0.30
C GLU A 133 22.78 -7.55 0.14
N SER A 134 22.34 -6.60 -0.70
CA SER A 134 23.03 -5.31 -0.88
C SER A 134 22.98 -4.43 0.36
N VAL A 135 21.92 -4.53 1.17
CA VAL A 135 21.78 -3.77 2.43
C VAL A 135 22.60 -4.43 3.54
N SER A 136 22.59 -5.74 3.67
CA SER A 136 23.41 -6.46 4.66
C SER A 136 23.48 -7.96 4.38
N ALA A 137 24.55 -8.42 3.74
CA ALA A 137 24.77 -9.83 3.43
C ALA A 137 24.72 -10.74 4.68
N ASP A 138 25.24 -10.28 5.81
CA ASP A 138 25.26 -11.07 7.05
C ASP A 138 23.88 -11.22 7.71
N ARG A 139 23.04 -10.18 7.62
CA ARG A 139 21.69 -10.19 8.21
C ARG A 139 20.69 -11.00 7.41
N PHE A 140 20.86 -11.05 6.10
CA PHE A 140 19.95 -11.73 5.18
C PHE A 140 20.49 -13.10 4.74
N LYS A 141 21.55 -13.58 5.37
CA LYS A 141 22.12 -14.92 5.10
C LYS A 141 21.05 -16.01 5.23
N GLY A 142 20.74 -16.65 4.12
CA GLY A 142 19.70 -17.67 4.03
C GLY A 142 18.31 -17.13 3.68
N LEU A 143 18.16 -15.82 3.41
CA LEU A 143 16.91 -15.26 2.91
C LEU A 143 16.50 -15.88 1.58
N ASP A 144 17.49 -16.21 0.72
CA ASP A 144 17.28 -16.94 -0.53
C ASP A 144 16.50 -18.25 -0.33
N LYS A 145 16.87 -19.03 0.68
CA LYS A 145 16.16 -20.26 1.02
C LYS A 145 14.76 -19.99 1.58
N LEU A 146 14.62 -18.95 2.39
CA LEU A 146 13.35 -18.58 2.98
C LEU A 146 12.37 -18.07 1.88
N VAL A 147 12.81 -17.18 1.02
CA VAL A 147 11.99 -16.61 -0.05
C VAL A 147 11.65 -17.66 -1.11
N ARG A 148 12.61 -18.46 -1.56
CA ARG A 148 12.38 -19.52 -2.54
C ARG A 148 11.48 -20.64 -2.01
N ASN A 149 11.53 -20.92 -0.71
CA ASN A 149 10.66 -21.91 -0.08
C ASN A 149 9.28 -21.37 0.31
N GLN A 150 9.14 -20.06 0.49
CA GLN A 150 7.89 -19.46 0.96
C GLN A 150 6.87 -19.18 -0.14
N ASN A 151 7.18 -19.35 -1.41
CA ASN A 151 6.11 -19.34 -2.41
C ASN A 151 6.31 -18.44 -3.63
N GLN A 152 6.51 -19.06 -4.70
CA GLN A 152 5.99 -18.60 -6.00
C GLN A 152 4.46 -18.37 -6.00
N ALA A 153 3.70 -19.05 -5.13
CA ALA A 153 2.25 -18.90 -4.99
C ALA A 153 1.81 -17.67 -4.17
N GLY A 154 2.70 -17.09 -3.35
CA GLY A 154 2.35 -16.02 -2.41
C GLY A 154 2.02 -14.67 -3.03
N TYR A 155 2.32 -14.47 -4.32
CA TYR A 155 2.10 -13.21 -5.04
C TYR A 155 1.25 -13.39 -6.30
N SER A 156 0.63 -14.56 -6.47
CA SER A 156 -0.18 -14.91 -7.64
C SER A 156 -1.51 -14.15 -7.68
N PHE A 157 -2.18 -14.22 -8.84
CA PHE A 157 -3.57 -13.71 -8.98
C PHE A 157 -4.52 -14.30 -7.93
N ALA A 158 -4.42 -15.60 -7.63
CA ALA A 158 -5.27 -16.24 -6.63
C ALA A 158 -5.05 -15.66 -5.23
N GLU A 159 -3.79 -15.38 -4.87
CA GLU A 159 -3.45 -14.72 -3.62
C GLU A 159 -3.92 -13.26 -3.60
N TYR A 160 -3.80 -12.55 -4.71
CA TYR A 160 -4.34 -11.20 -4.88
C TYR A 160 -5.85 -11.16 -4.64
N LEU A 161 -6.60 -12.03 -5.31
CA LEU A 161 -8.05 -12.13 -5.14
C LEU A 161 -8.42 -12.39 -3.66
N ARG A 162 -7.70 -13.30 -3.02
CA ARG A 162 -7.91 -13.66 -1.61
C ARG A 162 -7.62 -12.48 -0.68
N CYS A 163 -6.43 -11.87 -0.79
CA CYS A 163 -5.96 -10.84 0.13
C CYS A 163 -6.71 -9.52 -0.02
N VAL A 164 -7.06 -9.13 -1.25
CA VAL A 164 -7.64 -7.82 -1.53
C VAL A 164 -9.17 -7.84 -1.42
N PHE A 165 -9.84 -8.92 -1.83
CA PHE A 165 -11.30 -8.94 -1.90
C PHE A 165 -11.96 -9.94 -0.94
N LEU A 166 -11.40 -11.14 -0.75
CA LEU A 166 -12.08 -12.19 0.00
C LEU A 166 -11.78 -12.15 1.50
N GLU A 167 -10.59 -11.72 1.91
CA GLU A 167 -10.18 -11.59 3.32
C GLU A 167 -10.07 -10.13 3.76
N CYS A 168 -10.61 -9.19 2.98
CA CYS A 168 -10.52 -7.76 3.21
C CYS A 168 -11.86 -7.08 2.90
N GLU A 169 -12.10 -5.92 3.49
CA GLU A 169 -13.29 -5.10 3.23
C GLU A 169 -13.14 -4.19 2.00
N THR A 170 -12.07 -4.33 1.21
CA THR A 170 -11.89 -3.55 -0.01
C THR A 170 -13.04 -3.79 -0.98
N ALA A 171 -13.76 -2.72 -1.29
CA ALA A 171 -14.85 -2.73 -2.25
C ALA A 171 -14.33 -2.63 -3.68
N VAL A 172 -13.42 -1.69 -3.92
CA VAL A 172 -12.80 -1.44 -5.23
C VAL A 172 -11.28 -1.34 -5.06
N ALA A 173 -10.55 -1.90 -6.00
CA ALA A 173 -9.10 -1.78 -6.08
C ALA A 173 -8.65 -1.18 -7.41
N VAL A 174 -7.51 -0.49 -7.41
CA VAL A 174 -6.81 -0.06 -8.61
C VAL A 174 -5.55 -0.87 -8.76
N LEU A 175 -5.48 -1.67 -9.80
CA LEU A 175 -4.33 -2.51 -10.12
C LEU A 175 -3.27 -1.68 -10.85
N THR A 176 -2.04 -1.79 -10.42
CA THR A 176 -0.88 -1.17 -11.05
C THR A 176 0.26 -2.18 -11.15
N SER A 177 1.30 -1.88 -11.87
CA SER A 177 2.47 -2.75 -12.00
C SER A 177 3.70 -2.11 -11.40
N GLY A 178 4.70 -2.92 -11.10
CA GLY A 178 6.06 -2.51 -10.81
C GLY A 178 6.76 -1.86 -12.01
N PRO A 179 7.99 -1.35 -11.81
CA PRO A 179 8.76 -0.70 -12.88
C PRO A 179 9.16 -1.67 -13.99
N GLY A 180 9.40 -1.15 -15.19
CA GLY A 180 9.85 -1.91 -16.37
C GLY A 180 9.07 -1.58 -17.63
N ALA A 181 9.74 -1.39 -18.75
CA ALA A 181 9.12 -1.11 -20.04
C ALA A 181 8.46 -2.37 -20.63
N GLU A 182 7.28 -2.19 -21.22
CA GLU A 182 6.43 -3.31 -21.65
C GLU A 182 7.13 -4.28 -22.61
N ASP A 183 7.87 -3.77 -23.59
CA ASP A 183 8.50 -4.59 -24.63
C ASP A 183 9.91 -5.09 -24.27
N LYS A 184 10.50 -4.59 -23.17
CA LYS A 184 11.92 -4.81 -22.88
C LYS A 184 12.18 -5.53 -21.57
N ASP A 185 11.18 -5.60 -20.71
CA ASP A 185 11.30 -6.30 -19.44
C ASP A 185 10.27 -7.41 -19.29
N PRO A 186 10.58 -8.61 -19.79
CA PRO A 186 9.70 -9.77 -19.61
C PRO A 186 9.64 -10.27 -18.16
N GLY A 187 10.48 -9.73 -17.27
CA GLY A 187 10.49 -10.02 -15.84
C GLY A 187 9.62 -9.11 -14.98
N ARG A 188 9.06 -8.07 -15.55
CA ARG A 188 8.14 -7.15 -14.91
C ARG A 188 6.93 -7.88 -14.29
N ASN A 189 6.42 -7.42 -13.15
CA ASN A 189 5.33 -8.06 -12.43
C ASN A 189 4.10 -8.30 -13.30
N LEU A 190 3.58 -7.23 -13.91
CA LEU A 190 2.47 -7.25 -14.83
C LEU A 190 2.77 -6.32 -16.01
N ASN A 191 2.40 -6.70 -17.20
CA ASN A 191 2.34 -5.77 -18.32
C ASN A 191 0.94 -5.15 -18.45
N ASN A 192 0.79 -4.12 -19.29
CA ASN A 192 -0.47 -3.41 -19.44
C ASN A 192 -1.61 -4.32 -19.94
N ALA A 193 -1.31 -5.30 -20.80
CA ALA A 193 -2.26 -6.30 -21.26
C ALA A 193 -2.74 -7.25 -20.15
N GLU A 194 -1.83 -7.68 -19.28
CA GLU A 194 -2.16 -8.52 -18.14
C GLU A 194 -3.05 -7.77 -17.12
N MET A 195 -2.80 -6.49 -16.91
CA MET A 195 -3.66 -5.67 -16.03
C MET A 195 -5.07 -5.52 -16.61
N LEU A 196 -5.20 -5.29 -17.93
CA LEU A 196 -6.50 -5.30 -18.62
C LEU A 196 -7.19 -6.67 -18.49
N GLY A 197 -6.47 -7.75 -18.78
CA GLY A 197 -7.00 -9.12 -18.68
C GLY A 197 -7.45 -9.46 -17.26
N THR A 198 -6.75 -8.96 -16.24
CA THR A 198 -7.13 -9.13 -14.83
C THR A 198 -8.44 -8.42 -14.52
N ARG A 199 -8.62 -7.19 -14.99
CA ARG A 199 -9.88 -6.46 -14.84
C ARG A 199 -11.05 -7.23 -15.46
N GLU A 200 -10.88 -7.70 -16.69
CA GLU A 200 -11.90 -8.52 -17.36
C GLU A 200 -12.16 -9.86 -16.64
N LEU A 201 -11.13 -10.47 -16.06
CA LEU A 201 -11.27 -11.70 -15.30
C LEU A 201 -12.08 -11.48 -14.01
N ILE A 202 -11.82 -10.41 -13.27
CA ILE A 202 -12.58 -10.05 -12.06
C ILE A 202 -14.06 -9.81 -12.41
N GLU A 203 -14.36 -9.11 -13.52
CA GLU A 203 -15.73 -8.94 -13.99
C GLU A 203 -16.42 -10.29 -14.29
N ARG A 204 -15.72 -11.21 -14.96
CA ARG A 204 -16.23 -12.54 -15.27
C ARG A 204 -16.39 -13.45 -14.05
N LEU A 205 -15.63 -13.21 -12.99
CA LEU A 205 -15.78 -13.87 -11.69
C LEU A 205 -16.92 -13.26 -10.86
N GLY A 206 -17.65 -12.30 -11.42
CA GLY A 206 -18.78 -11.65 -10.77
C GLY A 206 -18.42 -10.48 -9.87
N GLY A 207 -17.20 -9.98 -9.94
CA GLY A 207 -16.75 -8.79 -9.21
C GLY A 207 -17.03 -7.51 -9.99
N THR A 208 -18.29 -7.14 -10.14
CA THR A 208 -18.74 -6.05 -11.00
C THR A 208 -18.21 -4.69 -10.53
N GLY A 209 -17.39 -4.06 -11.39
CA GLY A 209 -16.80 -2.74 -11.13
C GLY A 209 -15.78 -2.71 -9.98
N ARG A 210 -15.30 -3.89 -9.52
CA ARG A 210 -14.37 -3.97 -8.39
C ARG A 210 -12.92 -3.66 -8.75
N LEU A 211 -12.56 -3.70 -10.02
CA LEU A 211 -11.17 -3.46 -10.44
C LEU A 211 -11.09 -2.44 -11.56
N SER A 212 -10.25 -1.44 -11.38
CA SER A 212 -9.70 -0.59 -12.43
C SER A 212 -8.18 -0.74 -12.49
N ASN A 213 -7.52 -0.08 -13.43
CA ASN A 213 -6.07 -0.15 -13.54
C ASN A 213 -5.43 1.18 -13.93
N HIS A 214 -4.19 1.38 -13.48
CA HIS A 214 -3.30 2.40 -14.00
C HIS A 214 -2.37 1.78 -15.04
N THR A 215 -2.32 2.37 -16.22
CA THR A 215 -1.40 1.92 -17.26
C THR A 215 -0.01 2.49 -17.01
N THR A 216 0.99 1.62 -16.97
CA THR A 216 2.37 2.02 -16.69
C THR A 216 3.04 2.52 -17.96
N VAL A 217 3.73 3.68 -17.85
CA VAL A 217 4.47 4.34 -18.91
C VAL A 217 5.90 4.63 -18.44
N HIS A 218 6.88 4.41 -19.30
CA HIS A 218 8.28 4.75 -19.08
C HIS A 218 8.72 5.81 -20.10
N PRO A 219 8.53 7.09 -19.83
CA PRO A 219 8.71 8.17 -20.82
C PRO A 219 10.12 8.29 -21.38
N ASN A 220 11.13 7.84 -20.61
CA ASN A 220 12.52 7.78 -21.04
C ASN A 220 12.85 6.59 -21.97
N VAL A 221 11.84 5.79 -22.35
CA VAL A 221 11.97 4.71 -23.31
C VAL A 221 11.45 5.20 -24.66
N PRO A 222 12.24 5.13 -25.74
CA PRO A 222 11.80 5.54 -27.07
C PRO A 222 10.51 4.84 -27.51
N GLY A 223 9.51 5.61 -27.91
CA GLY A 223 8.22 5.11 -28.39
C GLY A 223 7.16 4.87 -27.31
N GLU A 224 7.49 5.01 -26.02
CA GLU A 224 6.52 4.78 -24.94
C GLU A 224 5.47 5.91 -24.85
N ILE A 225 5.89 7.15 -25.04
CA ILE A 225 4.96 8.31 -25.04
C ILE A 225 3.99 8.21 -26.23
N GLU A 226 4.47 7.82 -27.40
CA GLU A 226 3.64 7.66 -28.60
C GLU A 226 2.64 6.51 -28.48
N ARG A 227 2.92 5.51 -27.63
CA ARG A 227 2.00 4.38 -27.38
C ARG A 227 0.83 4.77 -26.47
N MET A 228 0.88 5.88 -25.77
CA MET A 228 -0.16 6.27 -24.81
C MET A 228 -1.55 6.35 -25.45
N ASP A 229 -1.69 6.81 -26.71
CA ASP A 229 -2.97 6.79 -27.41
C ASP A 229 -3.53 5.38 -27.57
N ARG A 230 -2.67 4.46 -28.02
CA ARG A 230 -3.06 3.07 -28.14
C ARG A 230 -3.47 2.46 -26.79
N TRP A 231 -2.71 2.72 -25.74
CA TRP A 231 -3.04 2.23 -24.41
C TRP A 231 -4.31 2.87 -23.85
N LYS A 232 -4.54 4.17 -24.08
CA LYS A 232 -5.79 4.83 -23.73
C LYS A 232 -6.99 4.10 -24.33
N ASP A 233 -6.95 3.81 -25.64
CA ASP A 233 -8.07 3.20 -26.35
C ASP A 233 -8.23 1.72 -26.00
N TRP A 234 -7.12 1.01 -25.82
CA TRP A 234 -7.13 -0.44 -25.57
C TRP A 234 -7.28 -0.79 -24.08
N CYS A 235 -6.47 -0.19 -23.21
CA CYS A 235 -6.49 -0.50 -21.78
C CYS A 235 -7.57 0.26 -21.01
N VAL A 236 -8.07 1.37 -21.54
CA VAL A 236 -9.03 2.26 -20.88
C VAL A 236 -8.59 2.53 -19.43
N PRO A 237 -7.39 3.13 -19.23
CA PRO A 237 -6.82 3.29 -17.90
C PRO A 237 -7.60 4.28 -17.06
N ALA A 238 -7.69 4.03 -15.75
CA ALA A 238 -8.17 5.01 -14.78
C ALA A 238 -7.14 6.14 -14.55
N GLY A 239 -5.87 5.88 -14.85
CA GLY A 239 -4.77 6.84 -14.77
C GLY A 239 -3.49 6.26 -15.36
N TRP A 240 -2.48 7.12 -15.47
CA TRP A 240 -1.12 6.75 -15.86
C TRP A 240 -0.27 6.47 -14.62
N LYS A 241 0.63 5.50 -14.68
CA LYS A 241 1.60 5.21 -13.63
C LYS A 241 3.02 5.31 -14.16
N CYS A 242 3.91 5.94 -13.40
CA CYS A 242 5.33 6.02 -13.76
C CYS A 242 6.25 5.86 -12.54
N TYR A 243 7.50 5.59 -12.86
CA TYR A 243 8.60 5.40 -11.91
C TYR A 243 9.80 6.24 -12.35
N THR A 244 10.12 7.27 -11.62
CA THR A 244 11.22 8.19 -11.96
C THR A 244 12.60 7.63 -11.59
N MET A 245 12.65 6.65 -10.68
CA MET A 245 13.91 6.02 -10.23
C MET A 245 14.45 4.98 -11.23
N TYR A 246 13.63 4.50 -12.15
CA TYR A 246 13.96 3.37 -13.00
C TYR A 246 14.10 3.78 -14.46
N GLY A 247 15.12 3.24 -15.11
CA GLY A 247 15.30 3.36 -16.54
C GLY A 247 14.55 2.31 -17.34
N ALA A 248 14.77 2.33 -18.63
CA ALA A 248 14.14 1.45 -19.62
C ALA A 248 14.32 -0.04 -19.35
N GLU A 249 15.38 -0.44 -18.67
CA GLU A 249 15.74 -1.84 -18.46
C GLU A 249 15.15 -2.44 -17.17
N GLY A 250 14.21 -1.72 -16.55
CA GLY A 250 13.35 -2.24 -15.45
C GLY A 250 14.09 -2.66 -14.20
N VAL A 251 14.09 -3.92 -13.88
CA VAL A 251 14.39 -4.54 -12.59
C VAL A 251 15.87 -4.48 -12.16
N GLY A 252 16.69 -3.70 -12.81
CA GLY A 252 18.02 -3.44 -12.32
C GLY A 252 18.07 -2.22 -11.43
N MET A 253 17.55 -2.25 -10.21
CA MET A 253 17.70 -1.19 -9.21
C MET A 253 19.17 -0.77 -8.99
N MET A 254 20.12 -1.53 -9.51
CA MET A 254 21.56 -1.28 -9.44
C MET A 254 22.07 -0.24 -10.45
N ASN A 255 21.27 0.16 -11.46
CA ASN A 255 21.68 1.10 -12.52
C ASN A 255 20.85 2.38 -12.60
N TRP A 256 20.18 2.77 -11.51
CA TRP A 256 19.31 3.94 -11.48
C TRP A 256 20.04 5.26 -11.77
N LYS A 257 21.33 5.38 -11.44
CA LYS A 257 22.09 6.63 -11.58
C LYS A 257 22.14 7.17 -13.00
N ASP A 258 22.20 6.28 -13.98
CA ASP A 258 22.37 6.67 -15.39
C ASP A 258 21.05 6.66 -16.19
N LYS A 259 19.93 6.28 -15.54
CA LYS A 259 18.66 6.02 -16.25
C LYS A 259 17.42 6.59 -15.55
N SER A 260 17.61 7.23 -14.41
CA SER A 260 16.53 7.96 -13.73
C SER A 260 16.16 9.23 -14.50
N TRP A 261 14.95 9.68 -14.32
CA TRP A 261 14.40 10.89 -14.92
C TRP A 261 13.47 11.58 -13.92
N MET A 262 13.01 12.77 -14.22
CA MET A 262 12.11 13.54 -13.34
C MET A 262 10.92 14.06 -14.15
N LEU A 263 9.79 14.35 -13.49
CA LEU A 263 8.61 14.89 -14.17
C LEU A 263 8.84 16.28 -14.78
N ASP A 264 9.81 17.05 -14.28
CA ASP A 264 10.20 18.35 -14.81
C ASP A 264 11.34 18.28 -15.86
N ASP A 265 11.73 17.07 -16.28
CA ASP A 265 12.72 16.82 -17.33
C ASP A 265 12.16 17.21 -18.71
N GLU A 266 12.92 18.01 -19.46
CA GLU A 266 12.54 18.50 -20.80
C GLU A 266 12.47 17.40 -21.87
N GLU A 267 13.24 16.32 -21.71
CA GLU A 267 13.31 15.24 -22.70
C GLU A 267 12.26 14.14 -22.46
N SER A 268 11.88 13.88 -21.22
CA SER A 268 10.99 12.77 -20.82
C SER A 268 9.75 13.25 -20.09
N GLY A 269 9.91 13.98 -18.99
CA GLY A 269 8.85 14.31 -18.07
C GLY A 269 7.81 15.26 -18.66
N LEU A 270 8.22 16.42 -19.15
CA LEU A 270 7.30 17.42 -19.72
C LEU A 270 6.58 16.91 -20.97
N PRO A 271 7.22 16.20 -21.93
CA PRO A 271 6.52 15.54 -23.03
C PRO A 271 5.50 14.50 -22.56
N PHE A 272 5.79 13.73 -21.51
CA PHE A 272 4.86 12.77 -20.92
C PHE A 272 3.62 13.46 -20.33
N LEU A 273 3.81 14.53 -19.54
CA LEU A 273 2.72 15.31 -18.96
C LEU A 273 1.85 15.93 -20.07
N SER A 274 2.47 16.53 -21.09
CA SER A 274 1.74 17.06 -22.24
C SER A 274 0.94 15.98 -22.95
N ARG A 275 1.52 14.80 -23.13
CA ARG A 275 0.80 13.67 -23.74
C ARG A 275 -0.34 13.15 -22.88
N ALA A 276 -0.17 13.10 -21.57
CA ALA A 276 -1.26 12.73 -20.65
C ALA A 276 -2.45 13.67 -20.83
N MET A 277 -2.22 14.99 -20.94
CA MET A 277 -3.26 15.98 -21.23
C MET A 277 -3.96 15.68 -22.56
N ASP A 278 -3.21 15.46 -23.64
CA ASP A 278 -3.76 15.19 -24.98
C ASP A 278 -4.64 13.93 -25.01
N THR A 279 -4.30 12.90 -24.21
CA THR A 279 -5.10 11.68 -24.12
C THR A 279 -6.44 11.88 -23.40
N GLY A 280 -6.59 12.93 -22.60
CA GLY A 280 -7.76 13.16 -21.75
C GLY A 280 -7.79 12.26 -20.49
N VAL A 281 -6.72 11.51 -20.18
CA VAL A 281 -6.56 10.76 -18.94
C VAL A 281 -5.71 11.59 -17.99
N HIS A 282 -6.35 12.31 -17.10
CA HIS A 282 -5.75 13.37 -16.28
C HIS A 282 -5.30 12.93 -14.90
N ILE A 283 -5.35 11.64 -14.57
CA ILE A 283 -4.80 11.09 -13.33
C ILE A 283 -3.42 10.54 -13.62
N LEU A 284 -2.42 10.98 -12.86
CA LEU A 284 -1.04 10.54 -12.99
C LEU A 284 -0.49 10.15 -11.63
N CYS A 285 -0.10 8.88 -11.51
CA CYS A 285 0.48 8.28 -10.33
C CYS A 285 1.98 8.15 -10.50
N VAL A 286 2.74 8.72 -9.58
CA VAL A 286 4.19 8.67 -9.61
C VAL A 286 4.74 8.08 -8.33
N HIS A 287 5.61 7.07 -8.46
CA HIS A 287 6.34 6.52 -7.33
C HIS A 287 7.35 7.55 -6.80
N LYS A 288 7.23 7.92 -5.52
CA LYS A 288 8.12 8.83 -4.81
C LYS A 288 8.34 8.38 -3.38
N GLY A 289 9.57 8.39 -2.93
CA GLY A 289 9.95 7.80 -1.66
C GLY A 289 10.25 6.30 -1.77
N ILE A 290 10.43 5.65 -0.63
CA ILE A 290 10.71 4.21 -0.50
C ILE A 290 11.80 3.74 -1.48
N SER A 291 12.93 4.41 -1.45
CA SER A 291 13.94 4.36 -2.52
C SER A 291 15.01 3.27 -2.35
N SER A 292 14.81 2.29 -1.48
CA SER A 292 15.62 1.04 -1.39
C SER A 292 17.13 1.21 -1.65
N GLY A 293 17.77 2.16 -0.97
CA GLY A 293 19.23 2.40 -1.10
C GLY A 293 19.65 3.29 -2.28
N ALA A 294 18.70 3.80 -3.08
CA ALA A 294 18.94 4.90 -3.99
C ALA A 294 19.22 6.20 -3.23
N ASP A 295 19.61 7.27 -3.92
CA ASP A 295 19.77 8.58 -3.31
C ASP A 295 18.41 9.06 -2.75
N THR A 296 18.32 9.08 -1.42
CA THR A 296 17.12 9.49 -0.66
C THR A 296 17.06 11.00 -0.43
N GLY A 297 18.07 11.75 -0.89
CA GLY A 297 18.16 13.19 -0.71
C GLY A 297 17.17 13.99 -1.58
N TRP A 298 17.21 15.31 -1.40
CA TRP A 298 16.35 16.25 -2.12
C TRP A 298 16.47 16.15 -3.65
N ASN A 299 17.67 15.89 -4.17
CA ASN A 299 17.93 15.78 -5.60
C ASN A 299 17.89 14.34 -6.13
N GLY A 300 17.59 13.37 -5.28
CA GLY A 300 17.50 11.98 -5.69
C GLY A 300 16.25 11.73 -6.55
N PRO A 301 16.26 10.69 -7.38
CA PRO A 301 15.18 10.41 -8.32
C PRO A 301 13.87 10.00 -7.65
N SER A 302 13.92 9.51 -6.41
CA SER A 302 12.74 9.21 -5.58
C SER A 302 12.17 10.44 -4.88
N SER A 303 12.87 11.58 -4.94
CA SER A 303 12.40 12.81 -4.32
C SER A 303 11.15 13.35 -5.02
N PRO A 304 10.15 13.80 -4.27
CA PRO A 304 9.00 14.49 -4.83
C PRO A 304 9.25 15.99 -5.07
N ARG A 305 10.50 16.44 -5.22
CA ARG A 305 10.87 17.85 -5.31
C ARG A 305 10.19 18.60 -6.47
N GLU A 306 9.94 17.90 -7.57
CA GLU A 306 9.34 18.47 -8.77
C GLU A 306 7.81 18.51 -8.74
N ILE A 307 7.17 17.82 -7.77
CA ILE A 307 5.70 17.70 -7.73
C ILE A 307 5.01 19.06 -7.66
N GLY A 308 5.46 19.94 -6.77
CA GLY A 308 4.88 21.29 -6.68
C GLY A 308 5.01 22.10 -7.99
N PRO A 309 6.21 22.24 -8.57
CA PRO A 309 6.40 22.88 -9.86
C PRO A 309 5.55 22.32 -11.00
N VAL A 310 5.52 20.99 -11.19
CA VAL A 310 4.73 20.39 -12.28
C VAL A 310 3.23 20.46 -12.02
N ALA A 311 2.78 20.33 -10.77
CA ALA A 311 1.37 20.50 -10.43
C ALA A 311 0.86 21.92 -10.75
N LYS A 312 1.70 22.92 -10.51
CA LYS A 312 1.40 24.30 -10.87
C LYS A 312 1.37 24.54 -12.39
N ALA A 313 2.28 23.88 -13.12
CA ALA A 313 2.36 23.99 -14.58
C ALA A 313 1.24 23.22 -15.31
N PHE A 314 0.73 22.15 -14.71
CA PHE A 314 -0.30 21.27 -15.26
C PHE A 314 -1.49 21.14 -14.30
N PRO A 315 -2.29 22.21 -14.11
CA PRO A 315 -3.34 22.24 -13.08
C PRO A 315 -4.49 21.26 -13.35
N ASP A 316 -4.66 20.79 -14.57
CA ASP A 316 -5.70 19.82 -14.93
C ASP A 316 -5.28 18.37 -14.67
N ILE A 317 -3.98 18.08 -14.46
CA ILE A 317 -3.52 16.75 -14.07
C ILE A 317 -3.66 16.60 -12.55
N GLN A 318 -4.25 15.49 -12.11
CA GLN A 318 -4.29 15.08 -10.71
C GLN A 318 -3.07 14.21 -10.42
N PHE A 319 -2.15 14.71 -9.62
CA PHE A 319 -0.90 14.01 -9.27
C PHE A 319 -1.10 13.19 -8.00
N LEU A 320 -1.02 11.89 -8.13
CA LEU A 320 -1.02 10.95 -7.00
C LEU A 320 0.43 10.60 -6.66
N VAL A 321 0.90 11.13 -5.55
CA VAL A 321 2.26 10.88 -5.05
C VAL A 321 2.25 9.59 -4.26
N TYR A 322 2.56 8.48 -4.91
CA TYR A 322 2.60 7.17 -4.29
C TYR A 322 3.65 7.15 -3.19
N HIS A 323 3.30 6.56 -2.06
CA HIS A 323 4.08 6.51 -0.82
C HIS A 323 4.30 7.91 -0.17
N SER A 324 3.64 8.95 -0.65
CA SER A 324 3.72 10.32 -0.08
C SER A 324 5.14 10.89 0.02
N GLY A 325 6.11 10.33 -0.71
CA GLY A 325 7.51 10.67 -0.60
C GLY A 325 8.19 10.17 0.69
N TYR A 326 7.55 9.26 1.44
CA TYR A 326 8.08 8.69 2.69
C TYR A 326 9.38 7.90 2.46
N GLU A 327 10.31 8.01 3.41
CA GLU A 327 11.54 7.22 3.45
C GLU A 327 11.71 6.60 4.84
N PRO A 328 11.76 5.28 4.97
CA PRO A 328 12.06 4.66 6.25
C PRO A 328 13.51 4.95 6.66
N ARG A 329 13.70 5.29 7.94
CA ARG A 329 15.02 5.54 8.53
C ARG A 329 15.57 4.32 9.26
N GLU A 330 16.89 4.26 9.41
CA GLU A 330 17.53 3.25 10.24
C GLU A 330 17.34 3.56 11.74
N GLY A 331 17.07 2.50 12.52
CA GLY A 331 16.93 2.60 13.97
C GLY A 331 15.66 3.31 14.40
N ASP A 332 15.74 3.98 15.55
CA ASP A 332 14.61 4.68 16.18
C ASP A 332 14.42 6.13 15.68
N GLN A 333 15.02 6.47 14.54
CA GLN A 333 14.92 7.83 14.01
C GLN A 333 13.56 8.05 13.35
N GLU A 334 12.81 9.00 13.90
CA GLU A 334 11.54 9.49 13.36
C GLU A 334 11.79 10.71 12.47
N GLU A 335 10.90 10.96 11.50
CA GLU A 335 10.96 12.21 10.72
C GLU A 335 10.70 13.44 11.59
N GLY A 336 9.90 13.25 12.64
CA GLY A 336 9.48 14.34 13.51
C GLY A 336 8.60 15.40 12.82
N PRO A 337 8.38 16.55 13.47
CA PRO A 337 7.64 17.65 12.88
C PRO A 337 8.40 18.28 11.70
N TYR A 338 7.65 18.93 10.79
CA TYR A 338 8.27 19.67 9.69
C TYR A 338 9.09 20.85 10.20
N SER A 339 10.33 20.96 9.70
CA SER A 339 11.13 22.18 9.78
C SER A 339 11.99 22.29 8.51
N GLU A 340 12.54 23.47 8.23
CA GLU A 340 13.43 23.66 7.08
C GLU A 340 14.73 22.82 7.19
N GLU A 341 15.16 22.45 8.40
CA GLU A 341 16.31 21.61 8.65
C GLU A 341 16.10 20.15 8.19
N VAL A 342 14.88 19.64 8.34
CA VAL A 342 14.51 18.28 7.94
C VAL A 342 13.70 18.23 6.64
N ALA A 343 13.54 19.38 5.97
CA ALA A 343 12.73 19.52 4.76
C ALA A 343 13.25 18.69 3.56
N HIS A 344 14.49 18.21 3.63
CA HIS A 344 15.11 17.42 2.56
C HIS A 344 15.00 15.89 2.75
N TYR A 345 14.12 15.45 3.66
CA TYR A 345 13.97 14.06 3.98
C TYR A 345 12.49 13.63 4.13
N GLY A 346 12.19 12.37 3.73
CA GLY A 346 10.89 11.74 3.91
C GLY A 346 9.73 12.54 3.30
N VAL A 347 8.56 12.52 3.96
CA VAL A 347 7.38 13.29 3.51
C VAL A 347 7.59 14.80 3.57
N ASN A 348 8.60 15.26 4.34
CA ASN A 348 8.94 16.69 4.39
C ASN A 348 9.36 17.22 3.03
N ARG A 349 9.98 16.39 2.17
CA ARG A 349 10.35 16.75 0.78
C ARG A 349 9.11 17.10 -0.05
N LEU A 350 8.03 16.32 0.08
CA LEU A 350 6.76 16.62 -0.59
C LEU A 350 6.17 17.94 -0.07
N ILE A 351 6.09 18.10 1.25
CA ILE A 351 5.57 19.32 1.90
C ILE A 351 6.36 20.56 1.47
N LYS A 352 7.69 20.44 1.44
CA LYS A 352 8.56 21.53 0.94
C LYS A 352 8.26 21.88 -0.52
N SER A 353 8.19 20.87 -1.39
CA SER A 353 7.89 21.06 -2.81
C SER A 353 6.56 21.80 -3.02
N LEU A 354 5.52 21.37 -2.30
CA LEU A 354 4.20 22.01 -2.38
C LEU A 354 4.22 23.44 -1.84
N LYS A 355 4.83 23.66 -0.68
CA LYS A 355 4.96 24.96 -0.04
C LYS A 355 5.70 25.95 -0.94
N ASP A 356 6.85 25.55 -1.51
CA ASP A 356 7.67 26.41 -2.37
C ASP A 356 6.93 26.78 -3.68
N ALA A 357 6.06 25.90 -4.18
CA ALA A 357 5.25 26.14 -5.37
C ALA A 357 3.93 26.89 -5.07
N GLY A 358 3.52 26.97 -3.80
CA GLY A 358 2.24 27.54 -3.38
C GLY A 358 1.06 26.62 -3.66
N ILE A 359 1.26 25.31 -3.62
CA ILE A 359 0.24 24.27 -3.76
C ILE A 359 -0.33 23.93 -2.38
N GLY A 360 -1.64 23.83 -2.25
CA GLY A 360 -2.35 23.60 -1.00
C GLY A 360 -3.51 22.63 -1.10
N PRO A 361 -4.39 22.59 -0.07
CA PRO A 361 -5.44 21.57 0.06
C PRO A 361 -6.49 21.55 -1.06
N SER A 362 -6.63 22.65 -1.80
CA SER A 362 -7.62 22.77 -2.90
C SER A 362 -7.06 22.42 -4.27
N ASP A 363 -5.75 22.15 -4.35
CA ASP A 363 -5.06 21.95 -5.61
C ASP A 363 -5.05 20.46 -6.03
N ASN A 364 -4.29 20.14 -7.03
CA ASN A 364 -4.32 18.91 -7.81
C ASN A 364 -3.30 17.85 -7.36
N VAL A 365 -2.82 17.89 -6.12
CA VAL A 365 -1.87 16.91 -5.57
C VAL A 365 -2.51 16.09 -4.46
N TYR A 366 -2.31 14.79 -4.53
CA TYR A 366 -2.76 13.82 -3.54
C TYR A 366 -1.57 13.05 -2.96
N ALA A 367 -1.51 12.92 -1.64
CA ALA A 367 -0.63 11.99 -0.95
C ALA A 367 -1.30 10.62 -0.89
N GLU A 368 -0.56 9.57 -1.21
CA GLU A 368 -1.07 8.19 -1.20
C GLU A 368 -0.32 7.36 -0.16
N LEU A 369 -1.03 6.47 0.56
CA LEU A 369 -0.55 5.80 1.76
C LEU A 369 -0.02 4.36 1.52
N GLY A 370 0.01 3.86 0.29
CA GLY A 370 0.53 2.53 -0.03
C GLY A 370 1.94 2.32 0.50
N SER A 371 2.19 1.18 1.07
CA SER A 371 3.38 0.85 1.87
C SER A 371 3.70 1.83 3.01
N THR A 372 3.40 3.12 2.86
CA THR A 372 3.67 4.13 3.91
C THR A 372 2.96 3.77 5.21
N TRP A 373 1.62 3.54 5.15
CA TRP A 373 0.87 3.15 6.34
C TRP A 373 1.40 1.84 6.95
N TYR A 374 1.67 0.85 6.12
CA TYR A 374 2.28 -0.41 6.54
C TYR A 374 3.59 -0.21 7.32
N LEU A 375 4.44 0.70 6.86
CA LEU A 375 5.75 0.96 7.46
C LEU A 375 5.66 1.75 8.78
N ILE A 376 4.72 2.70 8.88
CA ILE A 376 4.62 3.59 10.05
C ILE A 376 3.68 3.08 11.14
N MET A 377 2.69 2.24 10.84
CA MET A 377 1.69 1.83 11.84
C MET A 377 2.29 1.07 13.04
N SER A 378 3.44 0.45 12.89
CA SER A 378 4.16 -0.22 13.99
C SER A 378 5.09 0.71 14.77
N ASN A 379 5.21 1.98 14.36
CA ASN A 379 5.79 3.09 15.09
C ASN A 379 4.75 4.21 15.17
N PRO A 380 3.86 4.20 16.16
CA PRO A 380 2.73 5.11 16.18
C PRO A 380 3.11 6.59 16.36
N ARG A 381 4.31 6.90 16.89
CA ARG A 381 4.84 8.27 16.93
C ARG A 381 5.16 8.78 15.52
N GLU A 382 5.84 7.95 14.75
CA GLU A 382 6.12 8.24 13.33
C GLU A 382 4.82 8.39 12.55
N ALA A 383 3.84 7.50 12.80
CA ALA A 383 2.52 7.60 12.18
C ALA A 383 1.83 8.94 12.51
N ALA A 384 1.91 9.41 13.76
CA ALA A 384 1.35 10.69 14.15
C ALA A 384 2.05 11.88 13.45
N HIS A 385 3.37 11.84 13.32
CA HIS A 385 4.10 12.88 12.59
C HIS A 385 3.80 12.88 11.11
N VAL A 386 3.84 11.71 10.44
CA VAL A 386 3.58 11.61 9.00
C VAL A 386 2.15 12.02 8.68
N MET A 387 1.15 11.42 9.35
CA MET A 387 -0.25 11.75 9.11
C MET A 387 -0.59 13.18 9.48
N GLY A 388 -0.08 13.67 10.61
CA GLY A 388 -0.30 15.05 11.06
C GLY A 388 0.24 16.09 10.07
N LYS A 389 1.44 15.86 9.53
CA LYS A 389 2.05 16.72 8.51
C LYS A 389 1.28 16.70 7.20
N LEU A 390 0.89 15.52 6.72
CA LEU A 390 0.12 15.38 5.48
C LEU A 390 -1.25 16.05 5.61
N LEU A 391 -1.96 15.86 6.73
CA LEU A 391 -3.23 16.53 7.00
C LEU A 391 -3.07 18.06 7.08
N ALA A 392 -2.00 18.55 7.70
CA ALA A 392 -1.74 19.99 7.78
C ALA A 392 -1.42 20.62 6.41
N ALA A 393 -0.68 19.92 5.56
CA ALA A 393 -0.24 20.43 4.26
C ALA A 393 -1.31 20.30 3.16
N LEU A 394 -2.02 19.18 3.11
CA LEU A 394 -2.92 18.81 2.02
C LEU A 394 -4.40 18.76 2.41
N GLY A 395 -4.70 18.77 3.73
CA GLY A 395 -6.06 18.54 4.22
C GLY A 395 -6.55 17.12 4.03
N GLU A 396 -7.68 16.80 4.66
CA GLU A 396 -8.27 15.45 4.63
C GLU A 396 -8.81 15.03 3.25
N ASP A 397 -9.03 15.97 2.34
CA ASP A 397 -9.58 15.73 0.99
C ASP A 397 -8.53 15.35 -0.06
N ARG A 398 -7.26 15.38 0.28
CA ARG A 398 -6.12 15.13 -0.63
C ARG A 398 -5.21 13.99 -0.15
N ILE A 399 -5.71 13.11 0.70
CA ILE A 399 -5.02 11.90 1.12
C ILE A 399 -5.83 10.69 0.62
N LEU A 400 -5.16 9.71 0.05
CA LEU A 400 -5.76 8.52 -0.54
C LEU A 400 -5.27 7.25 0.16
N TRP A 401 -6.18 6.33 0.37
CA TRP A 401 -5.88 5.00 0.86
C TRP A 401 -5.32 4.13 -0.27
N GLY A 402 -4.17 3.55 -0.02
CA GLY A 402 -3.58 2.49 -0.79
C GLY A 402 -2.87 1.51 0.13
N THR A 403 -2.79 0.25 -0.23
CA THR A 403 -2.10 -0.76 0.57
C THR A 403 -0.77 -1.19 -0.02
N ASP A 404 -0.61 -1.02 -1.32
CA ASP A 404 0.52 -1.63 -2.05
C ASP A 404 0.53 -3.17 -1.92
N SER A 405 -0.69 -3.78 -1.73
CA SER A 405 -0.83 -5.25 -1.68
C SER A 405 -0.45 -5.84 -3.04
N VAL A 406 0.14 -7.05 -3.05
CA VAL A 406 -0.10 -8.30 -2.31
C VAL A 406 1.03 -8.66 -1.32
N TRP A 407 2.01 -7.81 -1.12
CA TRP A 407 3.27 -8.15 -0.41
C TRP A 407 3.06 -8.53 1.05
N TYR A 408 2.05 -7.99 1.69
CA TYR A 408 1.82 -8.04 3.13
C TYR A 408 0.78 -9.08 3.56
N GLY A 409 0.13 -9.75 2.62
CA GLY A 409 -1.01 -10.62 2.87
C GLY A 409 -2.32 -9.83 2.86
N SER A 410 -3.32 -10.27 3.65
CA SER A 410 -4.60 -9.54 3.73
C SER A 410 -4.41 -8.09 4.19
N ALA A 411 -5.06 -7.16 3.51
CA ALA A 411 -5.05 -5.75 3.85
C ALA A 411 -5.96 -5.41 5.05
N GLN A 412 -6.79 -6.35 5.54
CA GLN A 412 -7.73 -6.09 6.63
C GLN A 412 -7.07 -5.55 7.91
N PRO A 413 -5.96 -6.12 8.40
CA PRO A 413 -5.28 -5.58 9.59
C PRO A 413 -4.76 -4.15 9.41
N LEU A 414 -4.42 -3.73 8.18
CA LEU A 414 -4.00 -2.36 7.86
C LEU A 414 -5.19 -1.40 7.99
N ILE A 415 -6.36 -1.80 7.49
CA ILE A 415 -7.60 -1.03 7.59
C ILE A 415 -8.03 -0.91 9.06
N ASP A 416 -8.03 -2.02 9.79
CA ASP A 416 -8.40 -2.07 11.19
C ASP A 416 -7.49 -1.17 12.05
N ALA A 417 -6.18 -1.20 11.80
CA ALA A 417 -5.21 -0.33 12.45
C ALA A 417 -5.45 1.15 12.11
N PHE A 418 -5.77 1.49 10.85
CA PHE A 418 -6.06 2.86 10.45
C PHE A 418 -7.34 3.40 11.10
N ARG A 419 -8.37 2.55 11.24
CA ARG A 419 -9.61 2.89 11.95
C ARG A 419 -9.37 3.20 13.42
N ALA A 420 -8.56 2.39 14.09
CA ALA A 420 -8.23 2.56 15.50
C ALA A 420 -7.25 3.72 15.76
N PHE A 421 -6.39 4.03 14.78
CA PHE A 421 -5.35 5.05 14.95
C PHE A 421 -5.94 6.45 15.15
N GLN A 422 -5.30 7.23 16.02
CA GLN A 422 -5.59 8.63 16.24
C GLN A 422 -4.30 9.42 16.47
N ILE A 423 -4.32 10.70 16.14
CA ILE A 423 -3.25 11.63 16.52
C ILE A 423 -3.57 12.09 17.93
N PRO A 424 -2.71 11.81 18.93
CA PRO A 424 -2.96 12.26 20.29
C PRO A 424 -3.13 13.78 20.37
N GLN A 425 -3.99 14.24 21.28
CA GLN A 425 -4.27 15.68 21.49
C GLN A 425 -2.98 16.48 21.73
N GLU A 426 -2.02 15.88 22.45
CA GLU A 426 -0.70 16.48 22.69
C GLU A 426 0.03 16.85 21.41
N TYR A 427 -0.04 16.01 20.38
CA TYR A 427 0.59 16.28 19.07
C TYR A 427 -0.09 17.45 18.35
N SER A 428 -1.41 17.59 18.49
CA SER A 428 -2.12 18.74 17.96
C SER A 428 -1.73 20.04 18.67
N GLU A 429 -1.56 19.99 19.99
CA GLU A 429 -1.17 21.14 20.79
C GLU A 429 0.29 21.56 20.56
N LEU A 430 1.21 20.58 20.44
CA LEU A 430 2.64 20.85 20.24
C LEU A 430 3.01 21.23 18.81
N TYR A 431 2.38 20.59 17.81
CA TYR A 431 2.81 20.68 16.42
C TYR A 431 1.74 21.30 15.50
N GLY A 432 0.55 21.59 16.02
CA GLY A 432 -0.55 22.13 15.22
C GLY A 432 -1.17 21.12 14.24
N TYR A 433 -1.01 19.82 14.50
CA TYR A 433 -1.57 18.79 13.61
C TYR A 433 -3.10 18.73 13.72
N PRO A 434 -3.82 18.68 12.57
CA PRO A 434 -5.23 18.36 12.59
C PRO A 434 -5.49 16.98 13.18
N GLN A 435 -6.63 16.81 13.84
CA GLN A 435 -7.07 15.50 14.31
C GLN A 435 -7.51 14.60 13.16
N LEU A 436 -7.17 13.33 13.22
CA LEU A 436 -7.65 12.32 12.28
C LEU A 436 -9.05 11.86 12.70
N THR A 437 -10.06 12.68 12.36
CA THR A 437 -11.47 12.46 12.73
C THR A 437 -12.07 11.26 11.98
N SER A 438 -13.23 10.77 12.45
CA SER A 438 -13.98 9.72 11.73
C SER A 438 -14.32 10.14 10.30
N THR A 439 -14.69 11.41 10.07
CA THR A 439 -14.95 11.96 8.73
C THR A 439 -13.68 11.95 7.88
N ALA A 440 -12.53 12.35 8.43
CA ALA A 440 -11.26 12.31 7.71
C ALA A 440 -10.89 10.87 7.32
N LYS A 441 -11.09 9.90 8.22
CA LYS A 441 -10.85 8.48 7.93
C LYS A 441 -11.77 7.96 6.80
N GLU A 442 -13.05 8.30 6.83
CA GLU A 442 -14.00 7.91 5.78
C GLU A 442 -13.60 8.48 4.42
N LYS A 443 -13.20 9.75 4.38
CA LYS A 443 -12.68 10.39 3.17
C LYS A 443 -11.44 9.67 2.65
N ILE A 444 -10.45 9.47 3.51
CA ILE A 444 -9.16 8.86 3.14
C ILE A 444 -9.35 7.41 2.68
N LEU A 445 -10.15 6.61 3.41
CA LEU A 445 -10.35 5.19 3.10
C LEU A 445 -11.09 4.95 1.77
N GLY A 446 -11.93 5.92 1.31
CA GLY A 446 -12.64 5.67 0.06
C GLY A 446 -13.26 6.88 -0.61
N LEU A 447 -13.86 7.85 0.10
CA LEU A 447 -14.63 8.92 -0.54
C LEU A 447 -13.76 9.84 -1.41
N ASN A 448 -12.50 10.08 -1.04
CA ASN A 448 -11.58 10.85 -1.87
C ASN A 448 -11.27 10.14 -3.18
N ALA A 449 -11.02 8.83 -3.13
CA ALA A 449 -10.80 8.02 -4.32
C ALA A 449 -12.08 7.96 -5.18
N ALA A 450 -13.26 7.75 -4.56
CA ALA A 450 -14.52 7.76 -5.29
C ALA A 450 -14.73 9.07 -6.06
N ARG A 451 -14.49 10.21 -5.41
CA ARG A 451 -14.55 11.54 -6.07
C ARG A 451 -13.54 11.66 -7.20
N LEU A 452 -12.29 11.26 -6.98
CA LEU A 452 -11.20 11.37 -7.94
C LEU A 452 -11.47 10.55 -9.22
N TYR A 453 -11.97 9.33 -9.05
CA TYR A 453 -12.26 8.42 -10.18
C TYR A 453 -13.70 8.56 -10.71
N GLY A 454 -14.47 9.52 -10.22
CA GLY A 454 -15.85 9.73 -10.68
C GLY A 454 -16.81 8.60 -10.34
N MET A 455 -16.57 7.88 -9.25
CA MET A 455 -17.41 6.80 -8.76
C MET A 455 -18.51 7.35 -7.85
N ASP A 456 -19.73 6.82 -7.98
CA ASP A 456 -20.82 7.05 -7.04
C ASP A 456 -20.66 6.08 -5.84
N PRO A 457 -20.41 6.57 -4.61
CA PRO A 457 -20.18 5.72 -3.45
C PRO A 457 -21.37 4.79 -3.14
N GLU A 458 -22.60 5.28 -3.26
CA GLU A 458 -23.79 4.48 -2.98
C GLU A 458 -23.98 3.37 -4.01
N LYS A 459 -23.74 3.69 -5.28
CA LYS A 459 -23.77 2.69 -6.34
C LYS A 459 -22.69 1.63 -6.16
N VAL A 460 -21.48 2.04 -5.80
CA VAL A 460 -20.37 1.10 -5.50
C VAL A 460 -20.75 0.19 -4.35
N ARG A 461 -21.24 0.73 -3.22
CA ARG A 461 -21.70 -0.07 -2.08
C ARG A 461 -22.77 -1.07 -2.48
N ALA A 462 -23.81 -0.61 -3.18
CA ALA A 462 -24.94 -1.45 -3.61
C ALA A 462 -24.49 -2.59 -4.54
N THR A 463 -23.58 -2.31 -5.46
CA THR A 463 -23.06 -3.32 -6.40
C THR A 463 -22.18 -4.32 -5.69
N THR A 464 -21.16 -3.86 -4.95
CA THR A 464 -20.14 -4.71 -4.35
C THR A 464 -20.62 -5.52 -3.14
N SER A 465 -21.72 -5.13 -2.50
CA SER A 465 -22.34 -5.91 -1.43
C SER A 465 -23.20 -7.07 -1.93
N ASN A 466 -23.55 -7.09 -3.22
CA ASN A 466 -24.48 -8.07 -3.80
C ASN A 466 -23.91 -8.86 -4.99
N ASP A 467 -22.63 -8.67 -5.31
CA ASP A 467 -21.98 -9.40 -6.39
C ASP A 467 -21.52 -10.83 -5.95
N ASP A 468 -21.05 -11.62 -6.91
CA ASP A 468 -20.64 -13.01 -6.63
C ASP A 468 -19.42 -13.10 -5.72
N LEU A 469 -18.53 -12.10 -5.73
CA LEU A 469 -17.39 -12.06 -4.80
C LEU A 469 -17.83 -11.80 -3.37
N ALA A 470 -18.86 -10.98 -3.15
CA ALA A 470 -19.46 -10.80 -1.82
C ALA A 470 -20.07 -12.10 -1.30
N TRP A 471 -20.75 -12.85 -2.18
CA TRP A 471 -21.27 -14.18 -1.82
C TRP A 471 -20.14 -15.16 -1.48
N VAL A 472 -19.08 -15.23 -2.29
CA VAL A 472 -17.92 -16.10 -2.01
C VAL A 472 -17.27 -15.73 -0.68
N LYS A 473 -17.09 -14.44 -0.39
CA LYS A 473 -16.56 -13.96 0.88
C LYS A 473 -17.40 -14.44 2.06
N ALA A 474 -18.73 -14.21 2.02
CA ALA A 474 -19.64 -14.64 3.07
C ALA A 474 -19.63 -16.17 3.27
N ALA A 475 -19.56 -16.94 2.18
CA ALA A 475 -19.46 -18.39 2.25
C ALA A 475 -18.15 -18.88 2.90
N LEU A 476 -17.04 -18.19 2.63
CA LEU A 476 -15.74 -18.49 3.26
C LEU A 476 -15.72 -18.14 4.75
N GLU A 477 -16.35 -17.03 5.14
CA GLU A 477 -16.51 -16.62 6.54
C GLU A 477 -17.37 -17.65 7.30
N GLU A 478 -18.49 -18.06 6.73
CA GLU A 478 -19.37 -19.10 7.32
C GLU A 478 -18.63 -20.45 7.47
N TYR A 479 -17.88 -20.86 6.45
CA TYR A 479 -17.08 -22.08 6.49
C TYR A 479 -16.00 -22.02 7.58
N SER A 480 -15.30 -20.91 7.69
CA SER A 480 -14.28 -20.70 8.72
C SER A 480 -14.87 -20.69 10.13
N ALA A 481 -16.05 -20.10 10.32
CA ALA A 481 -16.75 -20.05 11.61
C ALA A 481 -17.23 -21.41 12.10
N LYS A 482 -17.55 -22.34 11.20
CA LYS A 482 -18.01 -23.71 11.54
C LYS A 482 -16.86 -24.66 11.95
N GLY A 483 -15.61 -24.22 11.83
CA GLY A 483 -14.42 -25.03 12.11
C GLY A 483 -14.22 -26.14 11.09
N THR A 484 -12.97 -26.53 10.84
CA THR A 484 -12.67 -27.78 10.15
C THR A 484 -13.15 -28.95 11.01
N PRO A 485 -13.95 -29.90 10.47
CA PRO A 485 -14.28 -31.11 11.21
C PRO A 485 -12.96 -31.73 11.68
N SER A 486 -12.82 -31.95 13.00
CA SER A 486 -11.69 -32.70 13.53
C SER A 486 -11.60 -34.01 12.74
N SER A 487 -10.46 -34.25 12.10
CA SER A 487 -10.14 -35.55 11.54
C SER A 487 -10.13 -36.55 12.70
N GLY A 488 -11.26 -37.21 12.89
CA GLY A 488 -11.34 -38.39 13.77
C GLY A 488 -10.62 -39.57 13.13
#